data_e174b1bc068427e14ee5152a9a29017d
#
_entry.id   e174b1bc068427e14ee5152a9a29017d
#
_cell.length_a   1.000
_cell.length_b   1.000
_cell.length_c   1.000
_cell.angle_alpha   90.00
_cell.angle_beta   90.00
_cell.angle_gamma   90.00
#
_symmetry.space_group_name_H-M   'P 1'
#
loop_
_entity.id
_entity.type
_entity.pdbx_description
1 polymer ?
#
loop_
_entity_poly.entity_id
_entity_poly.type
_entity_poly.pdbx_seq_one_letter_code
_entity_poly.pdbx_strand_id
1 'polypeptide(L)'
;AASDVYKRQMVDDKELLEKLSHCKAQASQFIADAPLAIVVTADPLVSDVWIEDASIASIIIQLQAEDMGLGSCWVQVRERFTASGMPSDEYVREVLDIPLQLQVLSVVAIGHKGMERKPFSEEHLQWEKVHINKYGGK
;
A
#
# COMPACT_ATOMS: atom_id res chain seq x y z
N ALA A 1 -19.93 9.09 -2.30
CA ALA A 1 -18.64 9.65 -2.68
C ALA A 1 -17.56 8.58 -2.63
N ALA A 2 -16.45 8.80 -3.34
CA ALA A 2 -15.31 7.87 -3.37
C ALA A 2 -14.79 7.50 -1.97
N SER A 3 -14.98 8.36 -0.97
CA SER A 3 -14.63 8.11 0.42
C SER A 3 -15.40 6.96 1.09
N ASP A 4 -16.52 6.53 0.53
CA ASP A 4 -17.33 5.45 1.08
C ASP A 4 -16.90 4.08 0.54
N VAL A 5 -16.14 4.05 -0.54
CA VAL A 5 -15.71 2.83 -1.23
C VAL A 5 -14.57 2.13 -0.49
N TYR A 6 -13.59 2.89 -0.01
CA TYR A 6 -12.43 2.34 0.68
C TYR A 6 -12.42 2.67 2.17
N LYS A 7 -11.78 1.80 2.94
CA LYS A 7 -11.56 1.99 4.38
C LYS A 7 -10.06 1.99 4.66
N ARG A 8 -9.68 2.69 5.71
CA ARG A 8 -8.30 2.77 6.21
C ARG A 8 -8.31 2.32 7.65
N GLN A 9 -7.52 1.31 7.96
CA GLN A 9 -7.37 0.82 9.33
C GLN A 9 -5.95 1.12 9.80
N MET A 10 -5.84 1.89 10.86
CA MET A 10 -4.55 2.23 11.47
C MET A 10 -4.16 1.16 12.48
N VAL A 11 -2.92 0.72 12.41
CA VAL A 11 -2.35 -0.30 13.29
C VAL A 11 -1.05 0.24 13.89
N ASP A 12 -1.04 0.47 15.19
CA ASP A 12 0.13 0.89 15.96
C ASP A 12 0.48 -0.10 17.09
N ASP A 13 -0.35 -1.11 17.29
CA ASP A 13 -0.09 -2.19 18.24
C ASP A 13 1.08 -3.05 17.77
N LYS A 14 2.09 -3.17 18.63
CA LYS A 14 3.34 -3.82 18.29
C LYS A 14 3.20 -5.31 17.96
N GLU A 15 2.31 -6.01 18.64
CA GLU A 15 2.04 -7.43 18.39
C GLU A 15 1.35 -7.62 17.03
N LEU A 16 0.40 -6.75 16.70
CA LEU A 16 -0.27 -6.78 15.39
C LEU A 16 0.67 -6.42 14.26
N LEU A 17 1.56 -5.43 14.45
CA LEU A 17 2.59 -5.08 13.45
C LEU A 17 3.54 -6.25 13.21
N GLU A 18 3.94 -6.97 14.26
CA GLU A 18 4.75 -8.18 14.12
C GLU A 18 4.01 -9.24 13.30
N LYS A 19 2.74 -9.49 13.57
CA LYS A 19 1.92 -10.42 12.79
C LYS A 19 1.80 -9.98 11.33
N LEU A 20 1.54 -8.69 11.07
CA LEU A 20 1.45 -8.13 9.72
C LEU A 20 2.75 -8.25 8.94
N SER A 21 3.90 -8.27 9.61
CA SER A 21 5.20 -8.43 8.95
C SER A 21 5.34 -9.76 8.19
N HIS A 22 4.51 -10.74 8.53
CA HIS A 22 4.45 -12.06 7.88
C HIS A 22 3.40 -12.15 6.76
N CYS A 23 2.77 -11.06 6.38
CA CYS A 23 1.70 -11.07 5.37
C CYS A 23 2.18 -11.43 3.96
N LYS A 24 3.48 -11.36 3.70
CA LYS A 24 4.10 -11.80 2.45
C LYS A 24 5.30 -12.69 2.73
N ALA A 25 5.61 -13.54 1.78
CA ALA A 25 6.81 -14.37 1.84
C ALA A 25 8.10 -13.54 1.91
N GLN A 26 8.12 -12.38 1.25
CA GLN A 26 9.27 -11.47 1.22
C GLN A 26 8.82 -10.01 1.16
N ALA A 27 9.71 -9.11 1.57
CA ALA A 27 9.55 -7.66 1.46
C ALA A 27 8.36 -7.08 2.25
N SER A 28 8.08 -7.66 3.42
CA SER A 28 7.12 -7.10 4.39
C SER A 28 7.65 -7.11 5.83
N GLN A 29 8.82 -7.71 6.07
CA GLN A 29 9.37 -7.91 7.41
C GLN A 29 9.60 -6.60 8.18
N PHE A 30 9.88 -5.52 7.47
CA PHE A 30 10.11 -4.20 8.08
C PHE A 30 8.84 -3.61 8.75
N ILE A 31 7.65 -4.16 8.48
CA ILE A 31 6.41 -3.73 9.16
C ILE A 31 6.54 -3.92 10.68
N ALA A 32 7.24 -4.97 11.12
CA ALA A 32 7.44 -5.25 12.55
C ALA A 32 8.13 -4.10 13.29
N ASP A 33 9.01 -3.37 12.62
CA ASP A 33 9.78 -2.26 13.18
C ASP A 33 9.15 -0.89 12.91
N ALA A 34 8.09 -0.83 12.12
CA ALA A 34 7.39 0.41 11.84
C ALA A 34 6.54 0.84 13.06
N PRO A 35 6.51 2.14 13.40
CA PRO A 35 5.63 2.62 14.47
C PRO A 35 4.15 2.62 14.08
N LEU A 36 3.84 2.61 12.79
CA LEU A 36 2.48 2.68 12.28
C LEU A 36 2.37 1.95 10.93
N ALA A 37 1.27 1.25 10.75
CA ALA A 37 0.84 0.76 9.44
C ALA A 37 -0.59 1.20 9.17
N ILE A 38 -0.90 1.52 7.91
CA ILE A 38 -2.26 1.81 7.46
C ILE A 38 -2.66 0.75 6.45
N VAL A 39 -3.69 -0.01 6.79
CA VAL A 39 -4.25 -1.05 5.92
C VAL A 39 -5.36 -0.44 5.08
N VAL A 40 -5.25 -0.56 3.76
CA VAL A 40 -6.22 -0.01 2.81
C VAL A 40 -7.07 -1.13 2.27
N THR A 41 -8.38 -1.03 2.52
CA THR A 41 -9.38 -2.02 2.11
C THR A 41 -10.50 -1.36 1.32
N ALA A 42 -11.21 -2.15 0.53
CA ALA A 42 -12.41 -1.68 -0.17
C ALA A 42 -13.40 -2.82 -0.34
N ASP A 43 -14.66 -2.47 -0.58
CA ASP A 43 -15.73 -3.41 -0.89
C ASP A 43 -15.93 -3.50 -2.41
N PRO A 44 -15.60 -4.64 -3.03
CA PRO A 44 -15.77 -4.84 -4.47
C PRO A 44 -17.23 -4.77 -4.95
N LEU A 45 -18.18 -4.97 -4.04
CA LEU A 45 -19.61 -4.89 -4.39
C LEU A 45 -20.11 -3.45 -4.44
N VAL A 46 -19.41 -2.53 -3.78
CA VAL A 46 -19.76 -1.10 -3.79
C VAL A 46 -19.18 -0.40 -5.04
N SER A 47 -18.02 -0.82 -5.49
CA SER A 47 -17.35 -0.22 -6.65
C SER A 47 -16.61 -1.27 -7.46
N ASP A 48 -16.86 -1.29 -8.76
CA ASP A 48 -16.13 -2.14 -9.72
C ASP A 48 -14.70 -1.64 -10.00
N VAL A 49 -14.41 -0.39 -9.63
CA VAL A 49 -13.08 0.24 -9.69
C VAL A 49 -12.42 0.35 -8.31
N TRP A 50 -12.73 -0.56 -7.40
CA TRP A 50 -12.22 -0.55 -6.03
C TRP A 50 -10.69 -0.62 -5.95
N ILE A 51 -10.06 -1.30 -6.91
CA ILE A 51 -8.60 -1.43 -6.98
C ILE A 51 -7.97 -0.07 -7.25
N GLU A 52 -8.50 0.66 -8.22
CA GLU A 52 -8.06 2.01 -8.58
C GLU A 52 -8.27 2.96 -7.40
N ASP A 53 -9.46 2.95 -6.82
CA ASP A 53 -9.80 3.81 -5.68
C ASP A 53 -8.88 3.55 -4.48
N ALA A 54 -8.66 2.29 -4.12
CA ALA A 54 -7.79 1.91 -3.02
C ALA A 54 -6.32 2.20 -3.32
N SER A 55 -5.89 2.09 -4.59
CA SER A 55 -4.54 2.45 -5.03
C SER A 55 -4.30 3.96 -4.93
N ILE A 56 -5.28 4.77 -5.32
CA ILE A 56 -5.22 6.22 -5.17
C ILE A 56 -5.14 6.59 -3.68
N ALA A 57 -5.95 5.95 -2.83
CA ALA A 57 -5.88 6.18 -1.39
C ALA A 57 -4.49 5.84 -0.82
N SER A 58 -3.90 4.75 -1.28
CA SER A 58 -2.56 4.33 -0.84
C SER A 58 -1.47 5.34 -1.20
N ILE A 59 -1.48 5.85 -2.43
CA ILE A 59 -0.48 6.86 -2.84
C ILE A 59 -0.70 8.21 -2.13
N ILE A 60 -1.94 8.61 -1.88
CA ILE A 60 -2.24 9.83 -1.11
C ILE A 60 -1.69 9.71 0.31
N ILE A 61 -1.81 8.55 0.95
CA ILE A 61 -1.21 8.29 2.27
C ILE A 61 0.31 8.50 2.21
N GLN A 62 0.98 7.97 1.18
CA GLN A 62 2.43 8.15 1.02
C GLN A 62 2.81 9.61 0.79
N LEU A 63 2.06 10.34 -0.03
CA LEU A 63 2.29 11.77 -0.28
C LEU A 63 2.10 12.58 1.00
N GLN A 64 1.07 12.27 1.80
CA GLN A 64 0.85 12.93 3.08
C GLN A 64 1.99 12.65 4.07
N ALA A 65 2.48 11.41 4.13
CA ALA A 65 3.63 11.04 4.95
C ALA A 65 4.88 11.83 4.54
N GLU A 66 5.13 11.95 3.24
CA GLU A 66 6.25 12.75 2.71
C GLU A 66 6.13 14.22 3.10
N ASP A 67 4.95 14.81 2.96
CA ASP A 67 4.68 16.20 3.36
C ASP A 67 4.94 16.44 4.85
N MET A 68 4.72 15.42 5.68
CA MET A 68 4.99 15.46 7.13
C MET A 68 6.46 15.14 7.49
N GLY A 69 7.33 14.94 6.50
CA GLY A 69 8.72 14.55 6.73
C GLY A 69 8.93 13.10 7.16
N LEU A 70 7.92 12.25 6.98
CA LEU A 70 7.97 10.84 7.34
C LEU A 70 8.35 9.96 6.14
N GLY A 71 8.89 8.78 6.42
CA GLY A 71 9.09 7.73 5.43
C GLY A 71 7.87 6.82 5.33
N SER A 72 7.63 6.27 4.15
CA SER A 72 6.57 5.30 3.96
C SER A 72 6.97 4.23 2.94
N CYS A 73 6.35 3.07 3.05
CA CYS A 73 6.53 2.00 2.10
C CYS A 73 5.20 1.30 1.83
N TRP A 74 4.84 1.19 0.56
CA TRP A 74 3.69 0.44 0.11
C TRP A 74 4.02 -1.05 0.07
N VAL A 75 3.31 -1.84 0.87
CA VAL A 75 3.37 -3.30 0.83
C VAL A 75 2.15 -3.80 0.07
N GLN A 76 2.38 -4.35 -1.11
CA GLN A 76 1.31 -4.95 -1.91
C GLN A 76 0.79 -6.19 -1.20
N VAL A 77 -0.54 -6.25 -1.02
CA VAL A 77 -1.23 -7.39 -0.40
C VAL A 77 -2.05 -8.14 -1.44
N ARG A 78 -2.85 -7.44 -2.23
CA ARG A 78 -3.65 -8.04 -3.30
C ARG A 78 -2.77 -8.88 -4.23
N GLU A 79 -3.22 -10.11 -4.50
CA GLU A 79 -2.52 -11.07 -5.36
C GLU A 79 -1.08 -11.38 -4.91
N ARG A 80 -0.88 -11.40 -3.59
CA ARG A 80 0.36 -11.89 -2.98
C ARG A 80 0.05 -13.03 -2.03
N PHE A 81 1.09 -13.73 -1.60
CA PHE A 81 0.97 -14.92 -0.77
C PHE A 81 1.97 -14.87 0.38
N THR A 82 1.58 -15.47 1.50
CA THR A 82 2.45 -15.70 2.65
C THR A 82 3.48 -16.80 2.33
N ALA A 83 4.46 -16.98 3.21
CA ALA A 83 5.45 -18.05 3.08
C ALA A 83 4.83 -19.46 3.04
N SER A 84 3.66 -19.65 3.68
CA SER A 84 2.93 -20.93 3.66
C SER A 84 2.01 -21.10 2.45
N GLY A 85 1.91 -20.11 1.58
CA GLY A 85 1.06 -20.13 0.38
C GLY A 85 -0.37 -19.66 0.59
N MET A 86 -0.71 -19.15 1.78
CA MET A 86 -2.00 -18.51 2.04
C MET A 86 -2.08 -17.16 1.30
N PRO A 87 -3.22 -16.78 0.69
CA PRO A 87 -3.39 -15.45 0.14
C PRO A 87 -3.12 -14.36 1.19
N SER A 88 -2.28 -13.38 0.86
CA SER A 88 -1.92 -12.30 1.79
C SER A 88 -3.13 -11.51 2.26
N ASP A 89 -4.10 -11.28 1.38
CA ASP A 89 -5.36 -10.62 1.70
C ASP A 89 -6.11 -11.35 2.82
N GLU A 90 -6.27 -12.65 2.69
CA GLU A 90 -6.93 -13.50 3.68
C GLU A 90 -6.17 -13.48 5.02
N TYR A 91 -4.86 -13.58 4.97
CA TYR A 91 -4.01 -13.49 6.17
C TYR A 91 -4.19 -12.17 6.93
N VAL A 92 -4.17 -11.04 6.22
CA VAL A 92 -4.36 -9.72 6.84
C VAL A 92 -5.76 -9.59 7.43
N ARG A 93 -6.80 -10.07 6.73
CA ARG A 93 -8.16 -10.08 7.26
C ARG A 93 -8.27 -10.87 8.57
N GLU A 94 -7.64 -12.03 8.65
CA GLU A 94 -7.65 -12.85 9.87
C GLU A 94 -6.91 -12.15 11.01
N VAL A 95 -5.74 -11.58 10.76
CA VAL A 95 -4.95 -10.89 11.78
C VAL A 95 -5.69 -9.70 12.39
N LEU A 96 -6.45 -8.97 11.58
CA LEU A 96 -7.07 -7.70 11.98
C LEU A 96 -8.60 -7.77 12.14
N ASP A 97 -9.19 -8.95 12.07
CA ASP A 97 -10.64 -9.14 12.14
C ASP A 97 -11.43 -8.30 11.12
N ILE A 98 -10.86 -8.18 9.92
CA ILE A 98 -11.51 -7.44 8.83
C ILE A 98 -12.65 -8.29 8.24
N PRO A 99 -13.85 -7.72 8.03
CA PRO A 99 -14.97 -8.45 7.45
C PRO A 99 -14.64 -9.05 6.08
N LEU A 100 -15.19 -10.25 5.81
CA LEU A 100 -14.95 -11.00 4.56
C LEU A 100 -15.32 -10.22 3.28
N GLN A 101 -16.28 -9.31 3.36
CA GLN A 101 -16.70 -8.48 2.23
C GLN A 101 -15.65 -7.44 1.82
N LEU A 102 -14.70 -7.11 2.70
CA LEU A 102 -13.65 -6.15 2.39
C LEU A 102 -12.43 -6.88 1.84
N GLN A 103 -11.93 -6.40 0.72
CA GLN A 103 -10.67 -6.84 0.13
C GLN A 103 -9.54 -5.92 0.59
N VAL A 104 -8.39 -6.50 0.89
CA VAL A 104 -7.20 -5.75 1.27
C VAL A 104 -6.32 -5.50 0.05
N LEU A 105 -6.09 -4.23 -0.27
CA LEU A 105 -5.21 -3.86 -1.39
C LEU A 105 -3.75 -3.79 -0.95
N SER A 106 -3.50 -3.04 0.11
CA SER A 106 -2.13 -2.71 0.55
C SER A 106 -2.05 -2.51 2.05
N VAL A 107 -0.82 -2.60 2.55
CA VAL A 107 -0.42 -2.10 3.87
C VAL A 107 0.65 -1.04 3.64
N VAL A 108 0.41 0.19 4.08
CA VAL A 108 1.40 1.26 4.01
C VAL A 108 2.07 1.39 5.37
N ALA A 109 3.33 0.99 5.46
CA ALA A 109 4.14 1.18 6.67
C ALA A 109 4.66 2.61 6.71
N ILE A 110 4.58 3.26 7.87
CA ILE A 110 4.98 4.66 8.08
C ILE A 110 5.92 4.73 9.27
N GLY A 111 6.97 5.52 9.13
CA GLY A 111 7.94 5.75 10.19
C GLY A 111 8.88 6.91 9.89
N HIS A 112 9.86 7.10 10.73
CA HIS A 112 10.90 8.09 10.48
C HIS A 112 11.82 7.63 9.35
N LYS A 113 12.26 8.58 8.52
CA LYS A 113 13.19 8.28 7.41
C LYS A 113 14.51 7.78 7.95
N GLY A 114 14.92 6.58 7.55
CA GLY A 114 16.24 6.02 7.87
C GLY A 114 17.32 6.45 6.88
N MET A 115 16.92 6.94 5.71
CA MET A 115 17.83 7.47 4.68
C MET A 115 17.09 8.50 3.84
N GLU A 116 17.83 9.45 3.29
CA GLU A 116 17.32 10.34 2.24
C GLU A 116 17.82 9.85 0.88
N ARG A 117 16.89 9.72 -0.05
CA ARG A 117 17.22 9.45 -1.46
C ARG A 117 17.52 10.77 -2.14
N LYS A 118 18.47 10.74 -3.07
CA LYS A 118 18.70 11.90 -3.94
C LYS A 118 17.42 12.21 -4.72
N PRO A 119 17.08 13.49 -4.89
CA PRO A 119 15.97 13.88 -5.75
C PRO A 119 16.13 13.31 -7.14
N PHE A 120 15.03 12.98 -7.78
CA PHE A 120 15.03 12.55 -9.17
C PHE A 120 15.45 13.74 -10.05
N SER A 121 16.39 13.56 -10.97
CA SER A 121 16.79 14.60 -11.91
C SER A 121 16.07 14.42 -13.24
N GLU A 122 15.78 15.52 -13.93
CA GLU A 122 15.10 15.51 -15.25
C GLU A 122 15.87 14.67 -16.29
N GLU A 123 17.19 14.58 -16.15
CA GLU A 123 18.05 13.79 -17.05
C GLU A 123 17.72 12.27 -17.03
N HIS A 124 17.08 11.79 -15.95
CA HIS A 124 16.68 10.38 -15.82
C HIS A 124 15.23 10.13 -16.23
N LEU A 125 14.53 11.16 -16.71
CA LEU A 125 13.17 11.00 -17.21
C LEU A 125 13.19 10.23 -18.55
N GLN A 126 12.33 9.26 -18.66
CA GLN A 126 12.25 8.39 -19.85
C GLN A 126 11.33 9.04 -20.89
N TRP A 127 11.79 10.13 -21.49
CA TRP A 127 11.02 10.89 -22.47
C TRP A 127 10.59 10.08 -23.69
N GLU A 128 11.34 9.00 -23.99
CA GLU A 128 10.99 8.05 -25.04
C GLU A 128 9.66 7.31 -24.80
N LYS A 129 9.17 7.32 -23.55
CA LYS A 129 7.88 6.73 -23.18
C LYS A 129 6.72 7.72 -23.26
N VAL A 130 7.01 9.00 -23.57
CA VAL A 130 5.98 10.02 -23.75
C VAL A 130 5.67 10.16 -25.24
N HIS A 131 4.40 9.91 -25.57
CA HIS A 131 3.92 10.02 -26.94
C HIS A 131 2.94 11.18 -27.05
N ILE A 132 3.03 11.95 -28.13
CA ILE A 132 2.17 13.11 -28.38
C ILE A 132 1.15 12.75 -29.46
N ASN A 133 -0.11 12.96 -29.16
CA ASN A 133 -1.30 12.70 -29.99
C ASN A 133 -1.51 11.22 -30.34
N LYS A 134 -0.53 10.57 -30.98
CA LYS A 134 -0.61 9.17 -31.38
C LYS A 134 0.56 8.41 -30.77
N TYR A 135 0.39 7.12 -30.55
CA TYR A 135 1.48 6.25 -30.08
C TYR A 135 2.65 6.34 -31.06
N GLY A 136 3.84 6.55 -30.52
CA GLY A 136 5.05 6.81 -31.33
C GLY A 136 5.22 8.26 -31.80
N GLY A 137 4.24 9.13 -31.57
CA GLY A 137 4.35 10.57 -31.87
C GLY A 137 5.30 11.29 -30.90
N LYS A 138 6.06 12.24 -31.44
CA LYS A 138 7.02 13.04 -30.66
C LYS A 138 6.67 14.53 -30.73
#